data_656ffa13ffa4023cc73ad7826ce08289
#
_entry.id   656ffa13ffa4023cc73ad7826ce08289
#
_cell.length_a   1.000
_cell.length_b   1.000
_cell.length_c   1.000
_cell.angle_alpha   90.00
_cell.angle_beta   90.00
_cell.angle_gamma   90.00
#
_symmetry.space_group_name_H-M   'P 1'
#
loop_
_entity.id
_entity.type
_entity.pdbx_description
1 polymer ?
#
loop_
_entity_poly.entity_id
_entity_poly.type
_entity_poly.pdbx_seq_one_letter_code
_entity_poly.pdbx_strand_id
1 'polypeptide(L)'
;MKKLLLLSALLIISIFGYTQTAITNANIQTAVDLWDSDLSAATTTYGNISDWDVSQVTDMSQLFYHNPDFNYDIRNWDVSNVTDMRQMFYEASSFNQPIGNWDVSSVTDMSYMFYYATSLNQDISNWDVGNVTDMVNMFGNAESFNQPIGNWDVSSVTAMGGMFYYTSAFNQPIGDWNVSSVTYMGGMFYAAESFNQPIGNWDVSSVTDMGYMFSYATSLNQDISNWDVGNVTDMVNMFNTASAFNQPIGNWNVSGVANMYAMFYYASTFNQPIGNWDVSGVNDMSWMFHNAGNFVQDISNWCVSNITSEPTGFSNGTQNFPENYKPIWGTCPPLGIDDQNLTNISIYPNPTDNTLFIIGNKTPIAFSIYNVLGKEVLCIKNTNNINVQALPSGVYVIKISDGVRQTNIRFIKN
;
A
#
# COMPACT_ATOMS: atom_id res chain seq x y z
N MET A 1 -75.10 -31.05 -62.45
CA MET A 1 -73.87 -30.27 -62.23
C MET A 1 -73.96 -29.62 -60.90
N LYS A 2 -73.38 -30.22 -59.86
CA LYS A 2 -73.35 -29.65 -58.49
C LYS A 2 -72.11 -28.84 -58.37
N LYS A 3 -72.20 -27.53 -58.14
CA LYS A 3 -71.12 -26.64 -57.81
C LYS A 3 -70.77 -26.82 -56.34
N LEU A 4 -69.56 -27.28 -56.08
CA LEU A 4 -68.96 -27.36 -54.74
C LEU A 4 -68.42 -25.95 -54.38
N LEU A 5 -68.97 -25.29 -53.34
CA LEU A 5 -68.42 -24.07 -52.77
C LEU A 5 -67.38 -24.50 -51.72
N LEU A 6 -66.14 -24.22 -52.00
CA LEU A 6 -65.06 -24.30 -50.97
C LEU A 6 -65.09 -23.00 -50.19
N LEU A 7 -65.49 -23.08 -48.93
CA LEU A 7 -65.28 -22.01 -47.91
C LEU A 7 -63.84 -22.16 -47.37
N SER A 8 -62.97 -21.26 -47.80
CA SER A 8 -61.64 -21.12 -47.17
C SER A 8 -61.80 -20.25 -45.93
N ALA A 9 -61.82 -20.85 -44.75
CA ALA A 9 -61.71 -20.14 -43.49
C ALA A 9 -60.24 -19.68 -43.33
N LEU A 10 -60.00 -18.36 -43.51
CA LEU A 10 -58.75 -17.74 -43.15
C LEU A 10 -58.71 -17.66 -41.61
N LEU A 11 -57.90 -18.52 -41.01
CA LEU A 11 -57.56 -18.44 -39.58
C LEU A 11 -56.56 -17.29 -39.44
N ILE A 12 -57.04 -16.10 -39.03
CA ILE A 12 -56.19 -15.01 -38.63
C ILE A 12 -55.73 -15.33 -37.18
N ILE A 13 -54.56 -15.95 -37.08
CA ILE A 13 -53.86 -16.03 -35.78
C ILE A 13 -53.34 -14.63 -35.53
N SER A 14 -54.05 -13.85 -34.71
CA SER A 14 -53.54 -12.62 -34.13
C SER A 14 -52.42 -13.07 -33.12
N ILE A 15 -51.19 -12.99 -33.57
CA ILE A 15 -50.03 -13.06 -32.69
C ILE A 15 -50.08 -11.73 -31.89
N PHE A 16 -50.72 -11.75 -30.73
CA PHE A 16 -50.47 -10.70 -29.75
C PHE A 16 -49.02 -10.91 -29.29
N GLY A 17 -48.08 -10.29 -29.99
CA GLY A 17 -46.76 -10.07 -29.46
C GLY A 17 -46.95 -9.17 -28.20
N TYR A 18 -46.84 -9.76 -27.01
CA TYR A 18 -46.65 -8.95 -25.85
C TYR A 18 -45.34 -8.18 -26.06
N THR A 19 -45.43 -6.88 -26.29
CA THR A 19 -44.24 -6.02 -26.29
C THR A 19 -43.71 -6.01 -24.86
N GLN A 20 -42.55 -6.61 -24.67
CA GLN A 20 -41.85 -6.58 -23.38
C GLN A 20 -41.61 -5.13 -22.95
N THR A 21 -41.75 -4.85 -21.68
CA THR A 21 -41.46 -3.52 -21.13
C THR A 21 -39.96 -3.24 -21.26
N ALA A 22 -39.61 -2.14 -21.92
CA ALA A 22 -38.21 -1.74 -22.07
C ALA A 22 -37.57 -1.46 -20.69
N ILE A 23 -36.32 -1.88 -20.51
CA ILE A 23 -35.54 -1.63 -19.31
C ILE A 23 -34.93 -0.23 -19.40
N THR A 24 -35.01 0.52 -18.30
CA THR A 24 -34.49 1.88 -18.16
C THR A 24 -34.03 2.10 -16.71
N ASN A 25 -33.34 3.19 -16.40
CA ASN A 25 -33.02 3.57 -15.01
C ASN A 25 -34.25 3.59 -14.08
N ALA A 26 -35.41 3.93 -14.60
CA ALA A 26 -36.61 4.08 -13.77
C ALA A 26 -37.21 2.74 -13.32
N ASN A 27 -36.93 1.64 -14.00
CA ASN A 27 -37.59 0.35 -13.73
C ASN A 27 -36.65 -0.85 -13.59
N ILE A 28 -35.35 -0.71 -13.83
CA ILE A 28 -34.42 -1.85 -13.78
C ILE A 28 -34.43 -2.53 -12.41
N GLN A 29 -34.42 -1.77 -11.32
CA GLN A 29 -34.50 -2.33 -9.96
C GLN A 29 -35.83 -3.08 -9.76
N THR A 30 -36.95 -2.47 -10.16
CA THR A 30 -38.28 -3.14 -10.09
C THR A 30 -38.30 -4.43 -10.90
N ALA A 31 -37.64 -4.47 -12.05
CA ALA A 31 -37.56 -5.66 -12.89
C ALA A 31 -36.72 -6.77 -12.22
N VAL A 32 -35.60 -6.41 -11.56
CA VAL A 32 -34.78 -7.35 -10.78
C VAL A 32 -35.53 -7.83 -9.57
N ASP A 33 -36.17 -6.96 -8.79
CA ASP A 33 -36.97 -7.34 -7.61
C ASP A 33 -38.09 -8.30 -7.99
N LEU A 34 -38.73 -8.08 -9.16
CA LEU A 34 -39.74 -8.98 -9.68
C LEU A 34 -39.15 -10.33 -10.17
N TRP A 35 -37.92 -10.30 -10.76
CA TRP A 35 -37.20 -11.51 -11.17
C TRP A 35 -36.93 -12.44 -9.98
N ASP A 36 -36.54 -11.86 -8.85
CA ASP A 36 -36.25 -12.60 -7.63
C ASP A 36 -37.52 -13.09 -6.90
N SER A 37 -38.60 -12.29 -6.92
CA SER A 37 -39.83 -12.59 -6.17
C SER A 37 -40.85 -13.41 -6.97
N ASP A 38 -40.98 -13.17 -8.28
CA ASP A 38 -41.91 -13.86 -9.19
C ASP A 38 -41.33 -13.97 -10.61
N LEU A 39 -40.49 -14.98 -10.84
CA LEU A 39 -39.84 -15.26 -12.11
C LEU A 39 -40.83 -15.35 -13.29
N SER A 40 -42.04 -15.87 -13.06
CA SER A 40 -43.07 -16.01 -14.11
C SER A 40 -43.63 -14.63 -14.53
N ALA A 41 -43.93 -13.77 -13.53
CA ALA A 41 -44.40 -12.42 -13.80
C ALA A 41 -43.30 -11.56 -14.45
N ALA A 42 -42.05 -11.67 -13.98
CA ALA A 42 -40.88 -10.98 -14.54
C ALA A 42 -40.66 -11.38 -16.02
N THR A 43 -40.64 -12.70 -16.29
CA THR A 43 -40.48 -13.22 -17.67
C THR A 43 -41.59 -12.76 -18.59
N THR A 44 -42.83 -12.69 -18.09
CA THR A 44 -43.97 -12.20 -18.86
C THR A 44 -43.85 -10.70 -19.17
N THR A 45 -43.38 -9.91 -18.21
CA THR A 45 -43.34 -8.44 -18.28
C THR A 45 -42.12 -7.92 -19.03
N TYR A 46 -40.92 -8.49 -18.73
CA TYR A 46 -39.61 -7.99 -19.16
C TYR A 46 -38.85 -8.97 -20.06
N GLY A 47 -39.28 -10.23 -20.16
CA GLY A 47 -38.56 -11.29 -20.83
C GLY A 47 -37.55 -11.99 -19.92
N ASN A 48 -36.72 -12.85 -20.50
CA ASN A 48 -35.64 -13.50 -19.77
C ASN A 48 -34.55 -12.48 -19.44
N ILE A 49 -34.03 -12.49 -18.21
CA ILE A 49 -33.00 -11.55 -17.74
C ILE A 49 -31.76 -11.53 -18.64
N SER A 50 -31.39 -12.68 -19.24
CA SER A 50 -30.27 -12.75 -20.19
C SER A 50 -30.45 -11.95 -21.47
N ASP A 51 -31.72 -11.62 -21.79
CA ASP A 51 -32.10 -10.98 -23.05
C ASP A 51 -32.54 -9.52 -22.84
N TRP A 52 -32.45 -9.00 -21.61
CA TRP A 52 -32.82 -7.62 -21.35
C TRP A 52 -31.90 -6.66 -22.10
N ASP A 53 -32.51 -5.71 -22.83
CA ASP A 53 -31.82 -4.56 -23.38
C ASP A 53 -31.65 -3.51 -22.29
N VAL A 54 -30.44 -3.43 -21.73
CA VAL A 54 -30.06 -2.50 -20.69
C VAL A 54 -29.25 -1.31 -21.22
N SER A 55 -29.15 -1.17 -22.55
CA SER A 55 -28.34 -0.14 -23.21
C SER A 55 -28.71 1.30 -22.84
N GLN A 56 -29.90 1.52 -22.29
CA GLN A 56 -30.37 2.84 -21.83
C GLN A 56 -30.14 3.06 -20.33
N VAL A 57 -29.52 2.10 -19.63
CA VAL A 57 -29.24 2.19 -18.21
C VAL A 57 -27.88 2.86 -17.99
N THR A 58 -27.85 3.85 -17.14
CA THR A 58 -26.62 4.58 -16.78
C THR A 58 -26.21 4.39 -15.32
N ASP A 59 -27.11 3.88 -14.49
CA ASP A 59 -26.92 3.63 -13.06
C ASP A 59 -27.35 2.19 -12.73
N MET A 60 -26.39 1.36 -12.36
CA MET A 60 -26.58 -0.02 -11.89
C MET A 60 -26.13 -0.18 -10.44
N SER A 61 -26.00 0.93 -9.71
CA SER A 61 -25.63 0.89 -8.31
C SER A 61 -26.62 0.03 -7.50
N GLN A 62 -26.11 -0.87 -6.68
CA GLN A 62 -26.90 -1.75 -5.80
C GLN A 62 -27.88 -2.71 -6.51
N LEU A 63 -27.77 -2.92 -7.83
CA LEU A 63 -28.79 -3.65 -8.61
C LEU A 63 -29.07 -5.06 -8.08
N PHE A 64 -28.06 -5.79 -7.62
CA PHE A 64 -28.17 -7.13 -7.02
C PHE A 64 -27.66 -7.15 -5.57
N TYR A 65 -27.81 -6.02 -4.87
CA TYR A 65 -27.37 -5.82 -3.49
C TYR A 65 -28.07 -6.79 -2.54
N HIS A 66 -27.31 -7.48 -1.69
CA HIS A 66 -27.82 -8.52 -0.77
C HIS A 66 -28.59 -9.66 -1.46
N ASN A 67 -28.24 -10.00 -2.70
CA ASN A 67 -28.84 -11.13 -3.41
C ASN A 67 -27.82 -12.31 -3.48
N PRO A 68 -27.70 -13.11 -2.40
CA PRO A 68 -26.67 -14.15 -2.30
C PRO A 68 -26.84 -15.29 -3.30
N ASP A 69 -28.06 -15.50 -3.82
CA ASP A 69 -28.40 -16.58 -4.74
C ASP A 69 -28.29 -16.12 -6.21
N PHE A 70 -28.06 -14.83 -6.47
CA PHE A 70 -27.99 -14.32 -7.83
C PHE A 70 -26.78 -14.89 -8.58
N ASN A 71 -27.06 -15.64 -9.65
CA ASN A 71 -26.04 -16.18 -10.54
C ASN A 71 -26.63 -16.46 -11.94
N TYR A 72 -27.51 -15.57 -12.42
CA TYR A 72 -28.08 -15.70 -13.76
C TYR A 72 -27.13 -15.14 -14.80
N ASP A 73 -27.25 -15.65 -16.03
CA ASP A 73 -26.42 -15.25 -17.16
C ASP A 73 -26.81 -13.85 -17.66
N ILE A 74 -25.92 -12.90 -17.50
CA ILE A 74 -26.05 -11.50 -17.92
C ILE A 74 -24.89 -11.04 -18.82
N ARG A 75 -24.14 -12.01 -19.40
CA ARG A 75 -22.94 -11.74 -20.21
C ARG A 75 -23.18 -10.84 -21.41
N ASN A 76 -24.42 -10.83 -21.94
CA ASN A 76 -24.78 -10.11 -23.14
C ASN A 76 -25.36 -8.71 -22.85
N TRP A 77 -25.44 -8.30 -21.61
CA TRP A 77 -25.89 -6.96 -21.28
C TRP A 77 -24.97 -5.90 -21.90
N ASP A 78 -25.55 -4.93 -22.59
CA ASP A 78 -24.84 -3.75 -23.05
C ASP A 78 -24.79 -2.71 -21.92
N VAL A 79 -23.66 -2.66 -21.21
CA VAL A 79 -23.41 -1.77 -20.08
C VAL A 79 -22.59 -0.54 -20.45
N SER A 80 -22.38 -0.30 -21.77
CA SER A 80 -21.47 0.74 -22.28
C SER A 80 -21.83 2.17 -21.85
N ASN A 81 -23.10 2.41 -21.49
CA ASN A 81 -23.56 3.69 -20.98
C ASN A 81 -23.60 3.80 -19.45
N VAL A 82 -23.24 2.72 -18.73
CA VAL A 82 -23.27 2.71 -17.26
C VAL A 82 -22.10 3.52 -16.71
N THR A 83 -22.40 4.44 -15.80
CA THR A 83 -21.40 5.29 -15.13
C THR A 83 -21.20 4.96 -13.67
N ASP A 84 -22.17 4.31 -13.02
CA ASP A 84 -22.15 3.92 -11.61
C ASP A 84 -22.48 2.42 -11.46
N MET A 85 -21.49 1.64 -10.95
CA MET A 85 -21.64 0.22 -10.62
C MET A 85 -21.38 -0.05 -9.13
N ARG A 86 -21.40 0.98 -8.29
CA ARG A 86 -21.18 0.87 -6.85
C ARG A 86 -22.11 -0.16 -6.22
N GLN A 87 -21.53 -1.10 -5.46
CA GLN A 87 -22.28 -2.13 -4.73
C GLN A 87 -23.16 -3.04 -5.62
N MET A 88 -22.94 -3.08 -6.94
CA MET A 88 -23.84 -3.81 -7.87
C MET A 88 -24.04 -5.27 -7.47
N PHE A 89 -23.01 -5.95 -7.02
CA PHE A 89 -23.02 -7.36 -6.58
C PHE A 89 -22.62 -7.51 -5.11
N TYR A 90 -22.89 -6.49 -4.29
CA TYR A 90 -22.57 -6.52 -2.85
C TYR A 90 -23.31 -7.69 -2.18
N GLU A 91 -22.56 -8.61 -1.54
CA GLU A 91 -23.04 -9.86 -0.95
C GLU A 91 -23.75 -10.83 -1.93
N ALA A 92 -23.55 -10.69 -3.23
CA ALA A 92 -23.99 -11.68 -4.20
C ALA A 92 -23.03 -12.89 -4.18
N SER A 93 -23.05 -13.66 -3.11
CA SER A 93 -22.04 -14.66 -2.78
C SER A 93 -21.94 -15.82 -3.79
N SER A 94 -23.01 -16.12 -4.54
CA SER A 94 -23.03 -17.15 -5.59
C SER A 94 -22.61 -16.62 -6.95
N PHE A 95 -22.47 -15.30 -7.12
CA PHE A 95 -22.24 -14.69 -8.42
C PHE A 95 -20.88 -15.08 -9.00
N ASN A 96 -20.89 -15.70 -10.18
CA ASN A 96 -19.69 -16.08 -10.92
C ASN A 96 -19.97 -16.21 -12.43
N GLN A 97 -20.74 -15.27 -13.02
CA GLN A 97 -21.05 -15.30 -14.46
C GLN A 97 -19.99 -14.57 -15.28
N PRO A 98 -19.77 -14.98 -16.55
CA PRO A 98 -18.70 -14.44 -17.40
C PRO A 98 -19.07 -13.04 -17.91
N ILE A 99 -18.62 -12.02 -17.20
CA ILE A 99 -18.84 -10.60 -17.50
C ILE A 99 -17.60 -9.90 -18.10
N GLY A 100 -16.58 -10.66 -18.48
CA GLY A 100 -15.30 -10.10 -18.98
C GLY A 100 -15.41 -9.36 -20.33
N ASN A 101 -16.53 -9.52 -21.05
CA ASN A 101 -16.78 -8.79 -22.30
C ASN A 101 -17.60 -7.50 -22.14
N TRP A 102 -17.96 -7.13 -20.91
CA TRP A 102 -18.66 -5.88 -20.67
C TRP A 102 -17.77 -4.68 -21.04
N ASP A 103 -18.34 -3.72 -21.73
CA ASP A 103 -17.72 -2.42 -21.94
C ASP A 103 -18.01 -1.54 -20.72
N VAL A 104 -17.02 -1.45 -19.82
CA VAL A 104 -17.11 -0.64 -18.57
C VAL A 104 -16.39 0.70 -18.69
N SER A 105 -16.02 1.11 -19.91
CA SER A 105 -15.19 2.30 -20.17
C SER A 105 -15.84 3.61 -19.73
N SER A 106 -17.17 3.62 -19.55
CA SER A 106 -17.89 4.81 -19.03
C SER A 106 -17.99 4.85 -17.50
N VAL A 107 -17.62 3.77 -16.80
CA VAL A 107 -17.81 3.65 -15.34
C VAL A 107 -16.81 4.52 -14.60
N THR A 108 -17.28 5.26 -13.59
CA THR A 108 -16.45 6.12 -12.74
C THR A 108 -16.37 5.67 -11.29
N ASP A 109 -17.35 4.89 -10.81
CA ASP A 109 -17.42 4.36 -9.45
C ASP A 109 -17.68 2.85 -9.47
N MET A 110 -16.71 2.06 -8.95
CA MET A 110 -16.82 0.62 -8.75
C MET A 110 -16.67 0.23 -7.27
N SER A 111 -16.84 1.20 -6.36
CA SER A 111 -16.68 0.96 -4.93
C SER A 111 -17.62 -0.14 -4.45
N TYR A 112 -17.09 -1.10 -3.68
CA TYR A 112 -17.82 -2.24 -3.13
C TYR A 112 -18.52 -3.14 -4.18
N MET A 113 -18.20 -3.03 -5.49
CA MET A 113 -18.96 -3.70 -6.54
C MET A 113 -19.12 -5.21 -6.30
N PHE A 114 -18.09 -5.89 -5.82
CA PHE A 114 -18.07 -7.33 -5.55
C PHE A 114 -17.79 -7.67 -4.09
N TYR A 115 -18.11 -6.75 -3.18
CA TYR A 115 -17.88 -6.97 -1.75
C TYR A 115 -18.70 -8.17 -1.25
N TYR A 116 -18.04 -9.16 -0.63
CA TYR A 116 -18.60 -10.47 -0.28
C TYR A 116 -19.15 -11.32 -1.45
N ALA A 117 -18.76 -11.05 -2.69
CA ALA A 117 -19.02 -11.96 -3.81
C ALA A 117 -18.02 -13.16 -3.75
N THR A 118 -18.16 -14.01 -2.77
CA THR A 118 -17.17 -15.04 -2.37
C THR A 118 -16.86 -16.08 -3.45
N SER A 119 -17.80 -16.33 -4.38
CA SER A 119 -17.61 -17.25 -5.51
C SER A 119 -16.99 -16.59 -6.74
N LEU A 120 -16.88 -15.26 -6.78
CA LEU A 120 -16.40 -14.54 -7.96
C LEU A 120 -14.96 -14.92 -8.29
N ASN A 121 -14.74 -15.42 -9.51
CA ASN A 121 -13.39 -15.63 -10.06
C ASN A 121 -13.41 -15.63 -11.60
N GLN A 122 -14.18 -14.71 -12.21
CA GLN A 122 -14.25 -14.57 -13.65
C GLN A 122 -13.14 -13.67 -14.19
N ASP A 123 -12.66 -13.99 -15.37
CA ASP A 123 -11.67 -13.18 -16.08
C ASP A 123 -12.29 -11.85 -16.53
N ILE A 124 -11.81 -10.76 -15.93
CA ILE A 124 -12.19 -9.37 -16.20
C ILE A 124 -10.97 -8.55 -16.64
N SER A 125 -9.90 -9.21 -17.08
CA SER A 125 -8.65 -8.58 -17.49
C SER A 125 -8.78 -7.59 -18.65
N ASN A 126 -9.84 -7.74 -19.47
CA ASN A 126 -10.10 -6.89 -20.63
C ASN A 126 -10.92 -5.61 -20.30
N TRP A 127 -11.33 -5.43 -19.04
CA TRP A 127 -12.09 -4.24 -18.68
C TRP A 127 -11.23 -2.97 -18.83
N ASP A 128 -11.79 -1.97 -19.52
CA ASP A 128 -11.22 -0.62 -19.55
C ASP A 128 -11.72 0.15 -18.32
N VAL A 129 -10.86 0.28 -17.30
CA VAL A 129 -11.18 0.97 -16.05
C VAL A 129 -10.55 2.37 -15.98
N GLY A 130 -10.07 2.89 -17.11
CA GLY A 130 -9.31 4.15 -17.16
C GLY A 130 -10.04 5.39 -16.66
N ASN A 131 -11.39 5.36 -16.61
CA ASN A 131 -12.22 6.44 -16.07
C ASN A 131 -12.64 6.22 -14.61
N VAL A 132 -12.32 5.07 -14.01
CA VAL A 132 -12.71 4.78 -12.61
C VAL A 132 -11.88 5.61 -11.64
N THR A 133 -12.55 6.27 -10.71
CA THR A 133 -11.92 7.11 -9.68
C THR A 133 -11.99 6.51 -8.28
N ASP A 134 -12.93 5.61 -8.02
CA ASP A 134 -13.14 4.95 -6.74
C ASP A 134 -13.24 3.43 -6.89
N MET A 135 -12.32 2.70 -6.24
CA MET A 135 -12.28 1.23 -6.16
C MET A 135 -12.26 0.74 -4.70
N VAL A 136 -12.74 1.56 -3.76
CA VAL A 136 -12.78 1.18 -2.33
C VAL A 136 -13.55 -0.12 -2.16
N ASN A 137 -12.93 -1.11 -1.49
CA ASN A 137 -13.51 -2.42 -1.19
C ASN A 137 -14.08 -3.18 -2.40
N MET A 138 -13.62 -2.89 -3.65
CA MET A 138 -14.20 -3.48 -4.86
C MET A 138 -14.27 -5.01 -4.81
N PHE A 139 -13.22 -5.68 -4.32
CA PHE A 139 -13.14 -7.12 -4.15
C PHE A 139 -13.07 -7.56 -2.68
N GLY A 140 -13.45 -6.69 -1.74
CA GLY A 140 -13.41 -7.02 -0.33
C GLY A 140 -14.20 -8.29 -0.03
N ASN A 141 -13.61 -9.26 0.69
CA ASN A 141 -14.18 -10.58 0.96
C ASN A 141 -14.58 -11.42 -0.28
N ALA A 142 -14.09 -11.07 -1.47
CA ALA A 142 -14.19 -11.94 -2.65
C ALA A 142 -13.10 -13.02 -2.57
N GLU A 143 -13.23 -13.95 -1.64
CA GLU A 143 -12.19 -14.89 -1.20
C GLU A 143 -11.57 -15.71 -2.35
N SER A 144 -12.38 -16.03 -3.39
CA SER A 144 -11.95 -16.82 -4.54
C SER A 144 -11.26 -16.01 -5.64
N PHE A 145 -11.34 -14.68 -5.59
CA PHE A 145 -10.89 -13.82 -6.70
C PHE A 145 -9.37 -13.82 -6.84
N ASN A 146 -8.88 -14.26 -8.01
CA ASN A 146 -7.45 -14.28 -8.34
C ASN A 146 -7.22 -14.15 -9.87
N GLN A 147 -7.85 -13.18 -10.53
CA GLN A 147 -7.74 -13.00 -11.97
C GLN A 147 -6.71 -11.94 -12.37
N PRO A 148 -6.09 -12.06 -13.58
CA PRO A 148 -4.96 -11.23 -13.99
C PRO A 148 -5.40 -9.82 -14.40
N ILE A 149 -5.51 -8.92 -13.44
CA ILE A 149 -5.90 -7.52 -13.62
C ILE A 149 -4.71 -6.55 -13.71
N GLY A 150 -3.49 -7.05 -13.89
CA GLY A 150 -2.28 -6.24 -13.94
C GLY A 150 -2.22 -5.22 -15.09
N ASN A 151 -2.99 -5.44 -16.17
CA ASN A 151 -3.05 -4.55 -17.33
C ASN A 151 -4.04 -3.39 -17.18
N TRP A 152 -4.78 -3.31 -16.08
CA TRP A 152 -5.73 -2.22 -15.86
C TRP A 152 -5.02 -0.87 -15.77
N ASP A 153 -5.56 0.13 -16.46
CA ASP A 153 -5.15 1.52 -16.26
C ASP A 153 -5.89 2.09 -15.05
N VAL A 154 -5.19 2.18 -13.92
CA VAL A 154 -5.72 2.70 -12.65
C VAL A 154 -5.26 4.13 -12.37
N SER A 155 -4.70 4.82 -13.37
CA SER A 155 -4.08 6.15 -13.21
C SER A 155 -5.05 7.25 -12.76
N SER A 156 -6.37 7.06 -13.01
CA SER A 156 -7.41 7.98 -12.56
C SER A 156 -7.91 7.69 -11.14
N VAL A 157 -7.54 6.53 -10.56
CA VAL A 157 -8.08 6.12 -9.25
C VAL A 157 -7.46 6.94 -8.13
N THR A 158 -8.32 7.46 -7.24
CA THR A 158 -7.90 8.27 -6.08
C THR A 158 -8.06 7.53 -4.75
N ALA A 159 -8.90 6.48 -4.72
CA ALA A 159 -9.17 5.70 -3.52
C ALA A 159 -9.19 4.19 -3.81
N MET A 160 -8.33 3.42 -3.10
CA MET A 160 -8.20 1.97 -3.19
C MET A 160 -8.27 1.28 -1.82
N GLY A 161 -8.74 1.99 -0.79
CA GLY A 161 -8.82 1.42 0.55
C GLY A 161 -9.64 0.13 0.57
N GLY A 162 -9.12 -0.93 1.20
CA GLY A 162 -9.79 -2.22 1.30
C GLY A 162 -10.03 -2.95 -0.02
N MET A 163 -9.45 -2.53 -1.16
CA MET A 163 -9.77 -3.12 -2.49
C MET A 163 -9.68 -4.65 -2.49
N PHE A 164 -8.72 -5.23 -1.78
CA PHE A 164 -8.53 -6.69 -1.62
C PHE A 164 -8.66 -7.14 -0.15
N TYR A 165 -9.47 -6.42 0.64
CA TYR A 165 -9.73 -6.74 2.04
C TYR A 165 -10.31 -8.17 2.18
N TYR A 166 -9.66 -9.07 2.94
CA TYR A 166 -9.99 -10.51 3.02
C TYR A 166 -10.08 -11.25 1.67
N THR A 167 -9.45 -10.76 0.61
CA THR A 167 -9.38 -11.47 -0.68
C THR A 167 -8.21 -12.45 -0.63
N SER A 168 -8.37 -13.51 0.14
CA SER A 168 -7.27 -14.39 0.58
C SER A 168 -6.54 -15.12 -0.55
N ALA A 169 -7.20 -15.39 -1.69
CA ALA A 169 -6.60 -16.04 -2.85
C ALA A 169 -5.80 -15.09 -3.76
N PHE A 170 -5.99 -13.77 -3.64
CA PHE A 170 -5.42 -12.81 -4.59
C PHE A 170 -3.89 -12.75 -4.52
N ASN A 171 -3.23 -13.04 -5.65
CA ASN A 171 -1.77 -12.96 -5.79
C ASN A 171 -1.36 -12.69 -7.25
N GLN A 172 -2.02 -11.75 -7.94
CA GLN A 172 -1.71 -11.41 -9.33
C GLN A 172 -0.73 -10.24 -9.43
N PRO A 173 0.12 -10.20 -10.48
CA PRO A 173 1.08 -9.11 -10.67
C PRO A 173 0.36 -7.80 -11.00
N ILE A 174 0.47 -6.84 -10.09
CA ILE A 174 -0.09 -5.48 -10.19
C ILE A 174 1.00 -4.41 -10.01
N GLY A 175 2.27 -4.81 -10.10
CA GLY A 175 3.41 -3.90 -9.88
C GLY A 175 3.54 -2.77 -10.91
N ASP A 176 2.93 -2.93 -12.09
CA ASP A 176 2.94 -1.94 -13.17
C ASP A 176 1.80 -0.91 -13.07
N TRP A 177 0.93 -1.02 -12.07
CA TRP A 177 -0.14 -0.05 -11.86
C TRP A 177 0.43 1.35 -11.56
N ASN A 178 -0.09 2.37 -12.24
CA ASN A 178 0.19 3.76 -11.90
C ASN A 178 -0.76 4.21 -10.77
N VAL A 179 -0.27 4.20 -9.53
CA VAL A 179 -1.04 4.58 -8.33
C VAL A 179 -0.74 5.99 -7.84
N SER A 180 -0.07 6.82 -8.64
CA SER A 180 0.40 8.15 -8.23
C SER A 180 -0.72 9.14 -7.85
N SER A 181 -1.95 8.89 -8.31
CA SER A 181 -3.14 9.68 -7.95
C SER A 181 -3.82 9.22 -6.66
N VAL A 182 -3.43 8.04 -6.12
CA VAL A 182 -4.11 7.44 -4.96
C VAL A 182 -3.72 8.16 -3.68
N THR A 183 -4.72 8.57 -2.90
CA THR A 183 -4.53 9.23 -1.61
C THR A 183 -4.91 8.35 -0.41
N TYR A 184 -5.71 7.31 -0.62
CA TYR A 184 -6.21 6.41 0.42
C TYR A 184 -5.98 4.94 0.06
N MET A 185 -5.14 4.26 0.84
CA MET A 185 -4.81 2.83 0.70
C MET A 185 -5.06 2.02 2.00
N GLY A 186 -5.78 2.60 2.96
CA GLY A 186 -6.04 1.93 4.23
C GLY A 186 -6.68 0.56 4.03
N GLY A 187 -6.12 -0.49 4.64
CA GLY A 187 -6.62 -1.87 4.56
C GLY A 187 -6.61 -2.52 3.17
N MET A 188 -5.91 -1.95 2.16
CA MET A 188 -5.97 -2.42 0.76
C MET A 188 -5.71 -3.92 0.62
N PHE A 189 -4.79 -4.48 1.38
CA PHE A 189 -4.44 -5.91 1.40
C PHE A 189 -4.67 -6.55 2.78
N TYR A 190 -5.59 -6.01 3.58
CA TYR A 190 -5.91 -6.58 4.88
C TYR A 190 -6.35 -8.04 4.73
N ALA A 191 -5.67 -8.97 5.39
CA ALA A 191 -5.91 -10.41 5.31
C ALA A 191 -5.90 -10.99 3.86
N ALA A 192 -5.20 -10.33 2.93
CA ALA A 192 -4.86 -10.91 1.63
C ALA A 192 -3.68 -11.88 1.82
N GLU A 193 -3.96 -13.04 2.41
CA GLU A 193 -2.96 -13.96 2.95
C GLU A 193 -1.96 -14.47 1.91
N SER A 194 -2.40 -14.63 0.64
CA SER A 194 -1.55 -15.13 -0.46
C SER A 194 -0.74 -14.04 -1.14
N PHE A 195 -1.06 -12.75 -0.90
CA PHE A 195 -0.45 -11.66 -1.67
C PHE A 195 1.03 -11.49 -1.38
N ASN A 196 1.85 -11.62 -2.43
CA ASN A 196 3.30 -11.40 -2.36
C ASN A 196 3.87 -10.97 -3.72
N GLN A 197 3.24 -10.02 -4.41
CA GLN A 197 3.70 -9.53 -5.71
C GLN A 197 4.55 -8.25 -5.58
N PRO A 198 5.51 -8.03 -6.52
CA PRO A 198 6.39 -6.87 -6.45
C PRO A 198 5.62 -5.57 -6.71
N ILE A 199 5.52 -4.73 -5.67
CA ILE A 199 4.87 -3.42 -5.68
C ILE A 199 5.83 -2.28 -5.30
N GLY A 200 7.14 -2.56 -5.24
CA GLY A 200 8.15 -1.58 -4.83
C GLY A 200 8.32 -0.39 -5.78
N ASN A 201 7.82 -0.49 -7.03
CA ASN A 201 7.85 0.60 -8.00
C ASN A 201 6.65 1.55 -7.92
N TRP A 202 5.67 1.29 -7.06
CA TRP A 202 4.52 2.17 -6.90
C TRP A 202 4.95 3.55 -6.40
N ASP A 203 4.46 4.59 -7.03
CA ASP A 203 4.56 5.96 -6.54
C ASP A 203 3.42 6.20 -5.53
N VAL A 204 3.75 6.09 -4.24
CA VAL A 204 2.82 6.27 -3.13
C VAL A 204 2.93 7.65 -2.48
N SER A 205 3.63 8.59 -3.13
CA SER A 205 3.93 9.91 -2.57
C SER A 205 2.69 10.76 -2.29
N SER A 206 1.54 10.45 -2.92
CA SER A 206 0.26 11.12 -2.65
C SER A 206 -0.54 10.50 -1.50
N VAL A 207 -0.15 9.31 -1.00
CA VAL A 207 -0.91 8.57 0.01
C VAL A 207 -0.79 9.22 1.38
N THR A 208 -1.92 9.40 2.06
CA THR A 208 -1.98 9.99 3.41
C THR A 208 -2.36 8.99 4.50
N ASP A 209 -2.99 7.87 4.14
CA ASP A 209 -3.45 6.82 5.05
C ASP A 209 -3.04 5.43 4.52
N MET A 210 -2.23 4.72 5.30
CA MET A 210 -1.81 3.34 5.09
C MET A 210 -2.18 2.44 6.28
N GLY A 211 -3.10 2.89 7.13
CA GLY A 211 -3.57 2.10 8.26
C GLY A 211 -4.07 0.72 7.82
N TYR A 212 -3.68 -0.33 8.52
CA TYR A 212 -4.07 -1.72 8.23
C TYR A 212 -3.69 -2.26 6.85
N MET A 213 -2.93 -1.53 6.01
CA MET A 213 -2.72 -1.85 4.59
C MET A 213 -2.29 -3.30 4.35
N PHE A 214 -1.41 -3.84 5.16
CA PHE A 214 -0.90 -5.22 5.08
C PHE A 214 -1.18 -6.05 6.34
N SER A 215 -2.13 -5.62 7.16
CA SER A 215 -2.51 -6.37 8.35
C SER A 215 -2.98 -7.77 7.96
N TYR A 216 -2.46 -8.81 8.62
CA TYR A 216 -2.71 -10.22 8.28
C TYR A 216 -2.31 -10.67 6.86
N ALA A 217 -1.55 -9.87 6.10
CA ALA A 217 -0.95 -10.30 4.83
C ALA A 217 0.27 -11.21 5.11
N THR A 218 0.00 -12.45 5.50
CA THR A 218 1.00 -13.36 6.10
C THR A 218 2.10 -13.82 5.15
N SER A 219 1.88 -13.75 3.83
CA SER A 219 2.87 -14.10 2.81
C SER A 219 3.70 -12.91 2.31
N LEU A 220 3.30 -11.68 2.63
CA LEU A 220 3.95 -10.48 2.10
C LEU A 220 5.40 -10.37 2.58
N ASN A 221 6.34 -10.28 1.63
CA ASN A 221 7.73 -9.97 1.91
C ASN A 221 8.42 -9.30 0.69
N GLN A 222 7.74 -8.37 0.03
CA GLN A 222 8.27 -7.64 -1.12
C GLN A 222 9.01 -6.38 -0.70
N ASP A 223 10.06 -6.06 -1.45
CA ASP A 223 10.85 -4.84 -1.21
C ASP A 223 10.03 -3.59 -1.56
N ILE A 224 9.72 -2.80 -0.53
CA ILE A 224 9.01 -1.52 -0.59
C ILE A 224 9.87 -0.37 -0.02
N SER A 225 11.19 -0.57 0.04
CA SER A 225 12.14 0.39 0.60
C SER A 225 12.18 1.73 -0.15
N ASN A 226 11.78 1.73 -1.43
CA ASN A 226 11.76 2.92 -2.28
C ASN A 226 10.49 3.76 -2.15
N TRP A 227 9.50 3.33 -1.38
CA TRP A 227 8.27 4.09 -1.21
C TRP A 227 8.53 5.43 -0.53
N ASP A 228 8.03 6.51 -1.10
CA ASP A 228 7.97 7.82 -0.46
C ASP A 228 6.71 7.90 0.40
N VAL A 229 6.87 7.68 1.71
CA VAL A 229 5.78 7.71 2.69
C VAL A 229 5.71 9.05 3.44
N GLY A 230 6.39 10.08 2.93
CA GLY A 230 6.53 11.36 3.62
C GLY A 230 5.23 12.11 3.89
N ASN A 231 4.16 11.81 3.14
CA ASN A 231 2.82 12.40 3.34
C ASN A 231 1.89 11.51 4.19
N VAL A 232 2.33 10.32 4.60
CA VAL A 232 1.50 9.42 5.41
C VAL A 232 1.41 9.92 6.86
N THR A 233 0.19 9.99 7.37
CA THR A 233 -0.09 10.44 8.75
C THR A 233 -0.57 9.33 9.67
N ASP A 234 -1.07 8.21 9.11
CA ASP A 234 -1.58 7.06 9.86
C ASP A 234 -0.96 5.75 9.32
N MET A 235 -0.29 5.00 10.21
CA MET A 235 0.27 3.68 9.96
C MET A 235 -0.23 2.64 10.98
N VAL A 236 -1.40 2.90 11.60
CA VAL A 236 -2.00 2.00 12.58
C VAL A 236 -2.12 0.58 12.00
N ASN A 237 -1.61 -0.43 12.72
CA ASN A 237 -1.68 -1.83 12.31
C ASN A 237 -1.13 -2.16 10.92
N MET A 238 -0.30 -1.32 10.29
CA MET A 238 0.09 -1.48 8.88
C MET A 238 0.66 -2.86 8.56
N PHE A 239 1.49 -3.42 9.43
CA PHE A 239 2.09 -4.76 9.30
C PHE A 239 1.68 -5.71 10.44
N ASN A 240 0.53 -5.45 11.09
CA ASN A 240 0.02 -6.32 12.14
C ASN A 240 -0.14 -7.75 11.59
N THR A 241 0.50 -8.72 12.24
CA THR A 241 0.47 -10.15 11.84
C THR A 241 0.98 -10.43 10.42
N ALA A 242 1.70 -9.48 9.79
CA ALA A 242 2.42 -9.72 8.54
C ALA A 242 3.68 -10.56 8.84
N SER A 243 3.48 -11.85 9.11
CA SER A 243 4.48 -12.74 9.74
C SER A 243 5.71 -13.01 8.88
N ALA A 244 5.63 -12.86 7.56
CA ALA A 244 6.76 -13.02 6.65
C ALA A 244 7.54 -11.72 6.40
N PHE A 245 6.97 -10.55 6.71
CA PHE A 245 7.54 -9.27 6.33
C PHE A 245 8.85 -8.95 7.07
N ASN A 246 9.92 -8.70 6.30
CA ASN A 246 11.23 -8.31 6.85
C ASN A 246 12.05 -7.49 5.83
N GLN A 247 11.45 -6.47 5.20
CA GLN A 247 12.13 -5.66 4.18
C GLN A 247 12.71 -4.35 4.75
N PRO A 248 13.78 -3.80 4.13
CA PRO A 248 14.57 -2.69 4.69
C PRO A 248 13.87 -1.33 4.55
N ILE A 249 12.96 -1.03 5.45
CA ILE A 249 12.17 0.22 5.50
C ILE A 249 12.82 1.33 6.35
N GLY A 250 14.07 1.16 6.78
CA GLY A 250 14.76 2.11 7.67
C GLY A 250 14.99 3.51 7.09
N ASN A 251 14.89 3.67 5.75
CA ASN A 251 15.03 4.96 5.06
C ASN A 251 13.70 5.70 4.87
N TRP A 252 12.58 5.14 5.30
CA TRP A 252 11.28 5.82 5.19
C TRP A 252 11.27 7.12 5.98
N ASN A 253 10.74 8.19 5.39
CA ASN A 253 10.45 9.43 6.09
C ASN A 253 9.10 9.29 6.82
N VAL A 254 9.14 8.96 8.11
CA VAL A 254 7.94 8.79 8.94
C VAL A 254 7.62 10.01 9.82
N SER A 255 8.29 11.14 9.58
CA SER A 255 8.16 12.34 10.42
C SER A 255 6.74 12.94 10.45
N GLY A 256 5.91 12.64 9.43
CA GLY A 256 4.50 13.02 9.36
C GLY A 256 3.55 12.10 10.14
N VAL A 257 4.02 10.92 10.57
CA VAL A 257 3.15 9.91 11.18
C VAL A 257 2.81 10.27 12.62
N ALA A 258 1.51 10.31 12.92
CA ALA A 258 1.01 10.59 14.26
C ALA A 258 0.62 9.33 15.04
N ASN A 259 0.30 8.24 14.36
CA ASN A 259 -0.20 7.00 14.96
C ASN A 259 0.53 5.78 14.39
N MET A 260 1.21 5.04 15.27
CA MET A 260 1.90 3.77 14.98
C MET A 260 1.39 2.63 15.88
N TYR A 261 0.16 2.74 16.40
CA TYR A 261 -0.46 1.71 17.23
C TYR A 261 -0.38 0.34 16.55
N ALA A 262 0.19 -0.65 17.23
CA ALA A 262 0.28 -2.04 16.78
C ALA A 262 0.89 -2.25 15.38
N MET A 263 1.72 -1.32 14.88
CA MET A 263 2.24 -1.34 13.49
C MET A 263 2.94 -2.66 13.14
N PHE A 264 3.67 -3.27 14.07
CA PHE A 264 4.37 -4.55 13.90
C PHE A 264 3.89 -5.62 14.91
N TYR A 265 2.66 -5.51 15.37
CA TYR A 265 2.04 -6.48 16.27
C TYR A 265 2.06 -7.89 15.64
N TYR A 266 2.65 -8.89 16.32
CA TYR A 266 2.87 -10.25 15.79
C TYR A 266 3.63 -10.35 14.44
N ALA A 267 4.33 -9.30 14.01
CA ALA A 267 5.22 -9.34 12.85
C ALA A 267 6.50 -10.14 13.21
N SER A 268 6.37 -11.46 13.29
CA SER A 268 7.32 -12.35 13.96
C SER A 268 8.71 -12.40 13.32
N THR A 269 8.85 -12.08 12.03
CA THR A 269 10.14 -12.07 11.30
C THR A 269 10.77 -10.70 11.22
N PHE A 270 10.01 -9.62 11.48
CA PHE A 270 10.51 -8.27 11.29
C PHE A 270 11.69 -7.94 12.21
N ASN A 271 12.83 -7.55 11.62
CA ASN A 271 14.04 -7.18 12.35
C ASN A 271 14.92 -6.21 11.54
N GLN A 272 14.33 -5.17 10.95
CA GLN A 272 15.10 -4.20 10.15
C GLN A 272 15.48 -2.96 10.97
N PRO A 273 16.64 -2.34 10.65
CA PRO A 273 17.14 -1.18 11.39
C PRO A 273 16.27 0.06 11.10
N ILE A 274 15.47 0.45 12.08
CA ILE A 274 14.57 1.61 12.04
C ILE A 274 14.95 2.68 13.09
N GLY A 275 16.11 2.56 13.71
CA GLY A 275 16.59 3.49 14.75
C GLY A 275 16.77 4.95 14.28
N ASN A 276 16.84 5.17 12.95
CA ASN A 276 16.95 6.50 12.34
C ASN A 276 15.60 7.17 12.03
N TRP A 277 14.48 6.52 12.30
CA TRP A 277 13.17 7.11 12.07
C TRP A 277 12.97 8.35 12.96
N ASP A 278 12.51 9.45 12.37
CA ASP A 278 12.01 10.59 13.12
C ASP A 278 10.57 10.31 13.58
N VAL A 279 10.44 9.89 14.82
CA VAL A 279 9.15 9.56 15.44
C VAL A 279 8.67 10.66 16.40
N SER A 280 9.26 11.85 16.33
CA SER A 280 8.96 12.96 17.25
C SER A 280 7.52 13.45 17.17
N GLY A 281 6.84 13.21 16.03
CA GLY A 281 5.41 13.50 15.82
C GLY A 281 4.46 12.45 16.38
N VAL A 282 4.96 11.25 16.70
CA VAL A 282 4.10 10.13 17.09
C VAL A 282 3.52 10.31 18.49
N ASN A 283 2.22 10.02 18.61
CA ASN A 283 1.49 10.14 19.88
C ASN A 283 1.05 8.78 20.46
N ASP A 284 0.97 7.73 19.64
CA ASP A 284 0.62 6.38 20.09
C ASP A 284 1.49 5.32 19.41
N MET A 285 2.21 4.54 20.22
CA MET A 285 2.99 3.36 19.85
C MET A 285 2.56 2.14 20.68
N SER A 286 1.35 2.14 21.27
CA SER A 286 0.87 1.02 22.06
C SER A 286 0.86 -0.25 21.21
N TRP A 287 1.34 -1.36 21.77
CA TRP A 287 1.41 -2.68 21.11
C TRP A 287 2.32 -2.76 19.87
N MET A 288 3.13 -1.72 19.57
CA MET A 288 3.86 -1.59 18.30
C MET A 288 4.69 -2.82 17.95
N PHE A 289 5.42 -3.42 18.90
CA PHE A 289 6.24 -4.61 18.70
C PHE A 289 5.78 -5.80 19.55
N HIS A 290 4.52 -5.81 19.99
CA HIS A 290 4.00 -6.92 20.78
C HIS A 290 4.11 -8.24 20.01
N ASN A 291 4.78 -9.24 20.58
CA ASN A 291 5.05 -10.53 19.94
C ASN A 291 5.78 -10.44 18.57
N ALA A 292 6.48 -9.33 18.27
CA ALA A 292 7.42 -9.23 17.16
C ALA A 292 8.71 -9.99 17.52
N GLY A 293 8.65 -11.33 17.45
CA GLY A 293 9.57 -12.25 18.12
C GLY A 293 11.05 -12.07 17.78
N ASN A 294 11.38 -11.60 16.55
CA ASN A 294 12.76 -11.42 16.10
C ASN A 294 13.28 -9.98 16.24
N PHE A 295 12.43 -9.01 16.64
CA PHE A 295 12.83 -7.61 16.67
C PHE A 295 13.82 -7.33 17.83
N VAL A 296 15.06 -6.95 17.47
CA VAL A 296 16.13 -6.64 18.41
C VAL A 296 16.96 -5.41 17.99
N GLN A 297 16.36 -4.50 17.22
CA GLN A 297 17.06 -3.31 16.72
C GLN A 297 17.14 -2.20 17.76
N ASP A 298 18.26 -1.48 17.76
CA ASP A 298 18.47 -0.32 18.65
C ASP A 298 17.64 0.88 18.18
N ILE A 299 16.65 1.26 18.99
CA ILE A 299 15.77 2.43 18.81
C ILE A 299 15.95 3.45 19.97
N SER A 300 17.02 3.34 20.74
CA SER A 300 17.29 4.24 21.89
C SER A 300 17.42 5.71 21.49
N ASN A 301 17.68 5.98 20.21
CA ASN A 301 17.80 7.34 19.67
C ASN A 301 16.45 7.96 19.24
N TRP A 302 15.33 7.28 19.40
CA TRP A 302 14.04 7.87 19.07
C TRP A 302 13.68 9.03 20.01
N CYS A 303 13.28 10.17 19.42
CA CYS A 303 12.69 11.27 20.15
C CYS A 303 11.22 10.95 20.46
N VAL A 304 10.89 10.70 21.71
CA VAL A 304 9.54 10.29 22.16
C VAL A 304 8.98 11.22 23.24
N SER A 305 9.24 12.52 23.10
CA SER A 305 8.81 13.53 24.09
C SER A 305 7.30 13.57 24.31
N ASN A 306 6.52 13.19 23.31
CA ASN A 306 5.05 13.14 23.40
C ASN A 306 4.53 11.91 24.16
N ILE A 307 5.37 10.88 24.36
CA ILE A 307 5.02 9.60 24.99
C ILE A 307 5.75 9.51 26.33
N THR A 308 5.12 9.98 27.40
CA THR A 308 5.77 10.22 28.70
C THR A 308 6.09 8.96 29.51
N SER A 309 5.61 7.79 29.10
CA SER A 309 5.89 6.49 29.71
C SER A 309 5.84 5.41 28.64
N GLU A 310 6.46 4.24 28.91
CA GLU A 310 6.38 3.10 27.98
C GLU A 310 4.92 2.80 27.62
N PRO A 311 4.56 2.77 26.32
CA PRO A 311 3.20 2.49 25.90
C PRO A 311 2.75 1.08 26.28
N THR A 312 1.46 0.91 26.51
CA THR A 312 0.87 -0.40 26.84
C THR A 312 1.28 -1.44 25.81
N GLY A 313 1.88 -2.53 26.28
CA GLY A 313 2.22 -3.67 25.45
C GLY A 313 3.31 -3.41 24.40
N PHE A 314 4.02 -2.29 24.42
CA PHE A 314 4.96 -1.84 23.39
C PHE A 314 5.82 -2.97 22.81
N SER A 315 6.44 -3.77 23.68
CA SER A 315 7.34 -4.86 23.29
C SER A 315 7.07 -6.17 24.05
N ASN A 316 5.89 -6.34 24.64
CA ASN A 316 5.55 -7.55 25.37
C ASN A 316 5.62 -8.78 24.47
N GLY A 317 6.32 -9.84 24.90
CA GLY A 317 6.51 -11.06 24.11
C GLY A 317 7.55 -10.96 23.00
N THR A 318 8.23 -9.83 22.84
CA THR A 318 9.39 -9.68 21.96
C THR A 318 10.59 -10.31 22.66
N GLN A 319 11.09 -11.44 22.13
CA GLN A 319 12.16 -12.20 22.78
C GLN A 319 13.51 -11.46 22.63
N ASN A 320 14.22 -11.32 23.75
CA ASN A 320 15.58 -10.75 23.77
C ASN A 320 15.70 -9.28 23.31
N PHE A 321 14.63 -8.50 23.34
CA PHE A 321 14.72 -7.07 23.05
C PHE A 321 15.32 -6.35 24.28
N PRO A 322 16.56 -5.81 24.21
CA PRO A 322 17.24 -5.27 25.36
C PRO A 322 16.58 -3.97 25.85
N GLU A 323 16.47 -3.78 27.16
CA GLU A 323 15.91 -2.55 27.74
C GLU A 323 16.71 -1.30 27.33
N ASN A 324 18.02 -1.40 27.17
CA ASN A 324 18.88 -0.30 26.73
C ASN A 324 18.77 0.01 25.24
N TYR A 325 18.01 -0.77 24.46
CA TYR A 325 17.68 -0.47 23.06
C TYR A 325 16.37 0.31 22.93
N LYS A 326 15.58 0.40 24.00
CA LYS A 326 14.36 1.23 24.03
C LYS A 326 14.70 2.71 24.19
N PRO A 327 13.85 3.62 23.71
CA PRO A 327 14.03 5.04 23.95
C PRO A 327 13.79 5.38 25.44
N ILE A 328 14.31 6.51 25.90
CA ILE A 328 13.96 7.06 27.21
C ILE A 328 12.65 7.83 27.08
N TRP A 329 11.56 7.21 27.53
CA TRP A 329 10.21 7.74 27.39
C TRP A 329 10.06 9.14 27.96
N GLY A 330 9.29 10.01 27.26
CA GLY A 330 9.08 11.40 27.62
C GLY A 330 10.27 12.31 27.30
N THR A 331 11.27 11.81 26.57
CA THR A 331 12.45 12.60 26.21
C THR A 331 12.77 12.51 24.73
N CYS A 332 13.55 13.49 24.28
CA CYS A 332 14.34 13.31 23.06
C CYS A 332 15.79 13.05 23.51
N PRO A 333 16.53 12.17 22.81
CA PRO A 333 17.98 12.16 22.94
C PRO A 333 18.44 13.61 22.83
N PRO A 334 19.34 14.07 23.70
CA PRO A 334 19.86 15.41 23.51
C PRO A 334 20.24 15.50 22.04
N LEU A 335 19.91 16.61 21.36
CA LEU A 335 20.60 17.01 20.14
C LEU A 335 22.06 17.19 20.54
N GLY A 336 22.65 16.08 21.00
CA GLY A 336 24.07 16.00 21.14
C GLY A 336 24.59 16.38 19.78
N ILE A 337 25.46 17.31 19.70
CA ILE A 337 26.69 17.04 18.98
C ILE A 337 27.03 15.65 19.46
N ASP A 338 26.50 14.64 18.70
CA ASP A 338 26.78 13.24 18.94
C ASP A 338 28.27 13.16 19.26
N ASP A 339 28.61 12.37 20.24
CA ASP A 339 29.99 11.88 20.38
C ASP A 339 30.33 10.99 19.16
N GLN A 340 30.07 11.52 17.95
CA GLN A 340 30.68 11.13 16.68
C GLN A 340 32.19 11.47 16.76
N ASN A 341 32.64 11.97 17.89
CA ASN A 341 34.01 12.13 18.14
C ASN A 341 34.64 10.76 18.30
N LEU A 342 35.51 10.45 17.37
CA LEU A 342 36.47 9.37 17.55
C LEU A 342 37.21 9.68 18.84
N THR A 343 36.80 9.05 19.97
CA THR A 343 37.42 9.23 21.28
C THR A 343 38.83 8.64 21.27
N ASN A 344 39.73 9.28 21.96
CA ASN A 344 41.14 8.85 22.07
C ASN A 344 41.99 9.00 20.82
N ILE A 345 41.61 9.83 19.84
CA ILE A 345 42.49 10.20 18.71
C ILE A 345 43.27 11.44 19.09
N SER A 346 44.57 11.37 18.89
CA SER A 346 45.48 12.52 18.98
C SER A 346 46.44 12.56 17.78
N ILE A 347 46.95 13.74 17.51
CA ILE A 347 47.93 13.97 16.43
C ILE A 347 49.22 14.51 17.02
N TYR A 348 50.35 14.09 16.47
CA TYR A 348 51.68 14.59 16.84
C TYR A 348 52.68 14.53 15.68
N PRO A 349 53.74 15.31 15.70
CA PRO A 349 53.95 16.48 16.56
C PRO A 349 52.99 17.61 16.16
N ASN A 350 52.62 18.45 17.11
CA ASN A 350 51.87 19.67 16.87
C ASN A 350 52.44 20.80 17.71
N PRO A 351 53.15 21.79 17.13
CA PRO A 351 53.40 22.03 15.69
C PRO A 351 54.21 20.97 14.96
N THR A 352 54.04 20.92 13.63
CA THR A 352 54.75 19.98 12.77
C THR A 352 55.43 20.67 11.58
N ASP A 353 56.58 20.12 11.14
CA ASP A 353 57.30 20.62 9.94
C ASP A 353 56.95 19.78 8.70
N ASN A 354 56.84 18.46 8.80
CA ASN A 354 56.73 17.59 7.62
C ASN A 354 55.64 16.54 7.72
N THR A 355 55.49 15.90 8.87
CA THR A 355 54.61 14.70 9.02
C THR A 355 53.80 14.77 10.32
N LEU A 356 52.51 14.55 10.19
CA LEU A 356 51.63 14.30 11.33
C LEU A 356 51.39 12.80 11.50
N PHE A 357 51.47 12.32 12.72
CA PHE A 357 51.10 10.95 13.09
C PHE A 357 49.79 10.97 13.88
N ILE A 358 49.00 9.94 13.68
CA ILE A 358 47.71 9.77 14.35
C ILE A 358 47.80 8.57 15.29
N ILE A 359 47.42 8.80 16.53
CA ILE A 359 47.40 7.80 17.59
C ILE A 359 45.95 7.56 18.02
N GLY A 360 45.61 6.30 18.39
CA GLY A 360 44.39 5.94 19.12
C GLY A 360 43.35 5.18 18.34
N ASN A 361 43.55 4.86 17.04
CA ASN A 361 42.58 4.05 16.30
C ASN A 361 43.19 2.88 15.51
N LYS A 362 42.46 1.75 15.41
CA LYS A 362 42.89 0.53 14.74
C LYS A 362 42.21 0.32 13.36
N THR A 363 41.30 1.20 12.93
CA THR A 363 40.53 1.06 11.70
C THR A 363 41.04 1.98 10.59
N PRO A 364 40.83 1.65 9.30
CA PRO A 364 41.13 2.54 8.17
C PRO A 364 40.37 3.84 8.30
N ILE A 365 41.07 4.96 8.21
CA ILE A 365 40.49 6.27 8.44
C ILE A 365 40.71 7.15 7.20
N ALA A 366 39.71 7.99 6.90
CA ALA A 366 39.83 9.05 5.89
C ALA A 366 40.19 10.37 6.60
N PHE A 367 41.08 11.14 6.00
CA PHE A 367 41.54 12.43 6.49
C PHE A 367 41.33 13.51 5.43
N SER A 368 40.74 14.61 5.85
CA SER A 368 40.67 15.85 5.07
C SER A 368 41.26 17.01 5.86
N ILE A 369 42.21 17.74 5.28
CA ILE A 369 42.83 18.91 5.90
C ILE A 369 42.26 20.15 5.28
N TYR A 370 41.85 21.12 6.11
CA TYR A 370 41.26 22.39 5.74
C TYR A 370 42.12 23.51 6.25
N ASN A 371 42.30 24.57 5.43
CA ASN A 371 42.89 25.84 5.87
C ASN A 371 41.86 26.67 6.68
N VAL A 372 42.31 27.79 7.24
CA VAL A 372 41.48 28.69 8.06
C VAL A 372 40.28 29.31 7.34
N LEU A 373 40.28 29.26 5.98
CA LEU A 373 39.15 29.71 5.15
C LEU A 373 38.16 28.59 4.83
N GLY A 374 38.35 27.37 5.40
CA GLY A 374 37.47 26.20 5.17
C GLY A 374 37.71 25.49 3.84
N LYS A 375 38.77 25.86 3.06
CA LYS A 375 39.11 25.16 1.82
C LYS A 375 39.86 23.88 2.13
N GLU A 376 39.43 22.75 1.57
CA GLU A 376 40.16 21.48 1.65
C GLU A 376 41.47 21.61 0.84
N VAL A 377 42.56 21.28 1.50
CA VAL A 377 43.94 21.39 0.92
C VAL A 377 44.63 20.03 0.80
N LEU A 378 44.13 19.01 1.46
CA LEU A 378 44.63 17.63 1.37
C LEU A 378 43.56 16.64 1.78
N CYS A 379 43.39 15.54 1.02
CA CYS A 379 42.52 14.42 1.35
C CYS A 379 43.28 13.10 1.17
N ILE A 380 43.32 12.24 2.20
CA ILE A 380 44.08 10.98 2.20
C ILE A 380 43.24 9.89 2.88
N LYS A 381 43.39 8.65 2.44
CA LYS A 381 42.70 7.47 3.04
C LYS A 381 43.72 6.40 3.44
N ASN A 382 43.38 5.64 4.46
CA ASN A 382 44.07 4.40 4.87
C ASN A 382 45.54 4.56 5.28
N THR A 383 45.88 5.59 6.04
CA THR A 383 47.22 5.79 6.58
C THR A 383 47.19 6.34 8.01
N ASN A 384 48.21 6.07 8.81
CA ASN A 384 48.37 6.66 10.14
C ASN A 384 49.42 7.78 10.16
N ASN A 385 50.00 8.14 9.02
CA ASN A 385 50.93 9.23 8.86
C ASN A 385 50.55 10.09 7.65
N ILE A 386 50.62 11.40 7.82
CA ILE A 386 50.22 12.36 6.81
C ILE A 386 51.39 13.28 6.50
N ASN A 387 51.87 13.27 5.27
CA ASN A 387 52.86 14.21 4.84
C ASN A 387 52.21 15.59 4.56
N VAL A 388 52.60 16.60 5.34
CA VAL A 388 52.14 17.97 5.24
C VAL A 388 53.22 18.93 4.79
N GLN A 389 54.36 18.43 4.31
CA GLN A 389 55.53 19.23 3.88
C GLN A 389 55.18 20.26 2.83
N ALA A 390 54.25 19.92 1.94
CA ALA A 390 53.83 20.82 0.84
C ALA A 390 52.85 21.93 1.29
N LEU A 391 52.35 21.88 2.54
CA LEU A 391 51.47 22.92 3.05
C LEU A 391 52.28 24.16 3.49
N PRO A 392 51.84 25.38 3.17
CA PRO A 392 52.42 26.61 3.73
C PRO A 392 52.35 26.63 5.27
N SER A 393 53.26 27.37 5.91
CA SER A 393 53.21 27.63 7.33
C SER A 393 51.86 28.26 7.72
N GLY A 394 51.21 27.74 8.74
CA GLY A 394 49.87 28.21 9.14
C GLY A 394 49.11 27.30 10.05
N VAL A 395 47.86 27.69 10.37
CA VAL A 395 46.89 26.90 11.17
C VAL A 395 46.00 26.14 10.23
N TYR A 396 45.79 24.86 10.55
CA TYR A 396 44.94 23.94 9.80
C TYR A 396 44.02 23.16 10.73
N VAL A 397 42.92 22.66 10.17
CA VAL A 397 42.02 21.71 10.82
C VAL A 397 42.07 20.39 10.05
N ILE A 398 42.38 19.30 10.71
CA ILE A 398 42.26 17.96 10.17
C ILE A 398 40.93 17.36 10.63
N LYS A 399 40.10 16.95 9.68
CA LYS A 399 38.90 16.16 9.87
C LYS A 399 39.28 14.70 9.70
N ILE A 400 38.98 13.88 10.69
CA ILE A 400 39.29 12.46 10.74
C ILE A 400 37.96 11.69 10.82
N SER A 401 37.75 10.71 9.93
CA SER A 401 36.51 9.93 9.87
C SER A 401 36.79 8.43 9.67
N ASP A 402 36.08 7.55 10.36
CA ASP A 402 36.07 6.11 10.15
C ASP A 402 34.91 5.64 9.23
N GLY A 403 34.18 6.58 8.61
CA GLY A 403 33.02 6.33 7.78
C GLY A 403 31.69 6.42 8.53
N VAL A 404 31.71 6.31 9.86
CA VAL A 404 30.55 6.42 10.75
C VAL A 404 30.72 7.62 11.68
N ARG A 405 31.89 7.75 12.31
CA ARG A 405 32.22 8.80 13.27
C ARG A 405 33.28 9.75 12.70
N GLN A 406 33.36 10.98 13.22
CA GLN A 406 34.35 11.94 12.82
C GLN A 406 34.83 12.79 14.01
N THR A 407 36.05 13.30 13.91
CA THR A 407 36.58 14.32 14.84
C THR A 407 37.39 15.34 14.09
N ASN A 408 37.45 16.57 14.63
CA ASN A 408 38.21 17.67 14.06
C ASN A 408 39.31 18.11 15.04
N ILE A 409 40.56 18.11 14.59
CA ILE A 409 41.69 18.50 15.44
C ILE A 409 42.46 19.63 14.75
N ARG A 410 42.76 20.68 15.49
CA ARG A 410 43.59 21.78 15.00
C ARG A 410 45.07 21.45 15.12
N PHE A 411 45.85 21.75 14.10
CA PHE A 411 47.30 21.71 14.16
C PHE A 411 47.96 22.94 13.53
N ILE A 412 49.25 23.13 13.87
CA ILE A 412 50.09 24.21 13.35
C ILE A 412 51.20 23.59 12.46
N LYS A 413 51.29 24.06 11.22
CA LYS A 413 52.40 23.78 10.32
C LYS A 413 53.40 24.91 10.44
N ASN A 414 54.66 24.58 10.75
CA ASN A 414 55.77 25.54 10.78
C ASN A 414 56.24 25.87 9.38
#